data_706b8d48c25c6560d2b975f2231626e2
#
_entry.id   706b8d48c25c6560d2b975f2231626e2
#
_cell.length_a   1.000
_cell.length_b   1.000
_cell.length_c   1.000
_cell.angle_alpha   90.00
_cell.angle_beta   90.00
_cell.angle_gamma   90.00
#
_symmetry.space_group_name_H-M   'P 1'
#
loop_
_entity.id
_entity.type
_entity.pdbx_description
1 polymer ?
#
loop_
_entity_poly.entity_id
_entity_poly.type
_entity_poly.pdbx_seq_one_letter_code
_entity_poly.pdbx_strand_id
1 'polypeptide(L)'
;MTKDAFVHEMNQQVKLVRTEYALTQEAMAKAMGMSKKTLVEIEKGRSSLGWMGAVALCAIFSGSRVLAGLLGGEAGEMIQALAFSDLSPRYPRTMGGRVWWRTVEARAGYKIQQNILSQHYRALDSEDGRVCSSFDLEEIRRRLDELEKEGPL
;
A
#
# COMPACT_ATOMS: atom_id res chain seq x y z
N MET A 1 11.28 -13.61 13.17
CA MET A 1 10.56 -13.97 11.91
C MET A 1 11.59 -14.17 10.81
N THR A 2 11.42 -15.19 9.96
CA THR A 2 12.25 -15.42 8.75
C THR A 2 11.50 -14.97 7.51
N LYS A 3 12.21 -14.86 6.35
CA LYS A 3 11.55 -14.56 5.06
C LYS A 3 10.45 -15.58 4.72
N ASP A 4 10.74 -16.88 4.96
CA ASP A 4 9.75 -17.93 4.68
C ASP A 4 8.51 -17.85 5.58
N ALA A 5 8.72 -17.55 6.87
CA ALA A 5 7.62 -17.35 7.81
C ALA A 5 6.79 -16.12 7.40
N PHE A 6 7.41 -15.03 6.99
CA PHE A 6 6.73 -13.84 6.49
C PHE A 6 5.89 -14.14 5.24
N VAL A 7 6.48 -14.85 4.27
CA VAL A 7 5.75 -15.26 3.04
C VAL A 7 4.55 -16.14 3.39
N HIS A 8 4.73 -17.08 4.33
CA HIS A 8 3.65 -17.95 4.79
C HIS A 8 2.48 -17.13 5.38
N GLU A 9 2.78 -16.19 6.28
CA GLU A 9 1.78 -15.30 6.85
C GLU A 9 1.07 -14.47 5.78
N MET A 10 1.82 -13.88 4.86
CA MET A 10 1.24 -13.07 3.77
C MET A 10 0.31 -13.89 2.87
N ASN A 11 0.65 -15.13 2.56
CA ASN A 11 -0.23 -16.02 1.79
C ASN A 11 -1.60 -16.18 2.45
N GLN A 12 -1.66 -16.28 3.76
CA GLN A 12 -2.91 -16.44 4.51
C GLN A 12 -3.76 -15.15 4.51
N GLN A 13 -3.12 -13.98 4.35
CA GLN A 13 -3.81 -12.70 4.38
C GLN A 13 -4.39 -12.25 3.03
N VAL A 14 -3.96 -12.85 1.91
CA VAL A 14 -4.35 -12.42 0.54
C VAL A 14 -5.85 -12.25 0.39
N LYS A 15 -6.63 -13.25 0.79
CA LYS A 15 -8.09 -13.21 0.69
C LYS A 15 -8.72 -12.15 1.61
N LEU A 16 -8.20 -11.98 2.82
CA LEU A 16 -8.69 -10.98 3.78
C LEU A 16 -8.43 -9.56 3.29
N VAL A 17 -7.21 -9.28 2.80
CA VAL A 17 -6.85 -7.99 2.20
C VAL A 17 -7.73 -7.70 0.98
N ARG A 18 -7.94 -8.70 0.11
CA ARG A 18 -8.83 -8.55 -1.05
C ARG A 18 -10.25 -8.16 -0.64
N THR A 19 -10.77 -8.82 0.38
CA THR A 19 -12.12 -8.55 0.89
C THR A 19 -12.22 -7.18 1.55
N GLU A 20 -11.20 -6.79 2.31
CA GLU A 20 -11.11 -5.45 2.93
C GLU A 20 -11.20 -4.32 1.89
N TYR A 21 -10.54 -4.50 0.75
CA TYR A 21 -10.57 -3.54 -0.37
C TYR A 21 -11.74 -3.74 -1.34
N ALA A 22 -12.70 -4.62 -1.00
CA ALA A 22 -13.86 -4.96 -1.85
C ALA A 22 -13.49 -5.33 -3.29
N LEU A 23 -12.34 -5.98 -3.50
CA LEU A 23 -11.85 -6.35 -4.83
C LEU A 23 -12.34 -7.75 -5.23
N THR A 24 -12.65 -7.90 -6.52
CA THR A 24 -12.78 -9.23 -7.13
C THR A 24 -11.41 -9.89 -7.24
N GLN A 25 -11.38 -11.22 -7.37
CA GLN A 25 -10.13 -11.96 -7.63
C GLN A 25 -9.41 -11.45 -8.89
N GLU A 26 -10.16 -11.10 -9.92
CA GLU A 26 -9.60 -10.56 -11.16
C GLU A 26 -8.98 -9.18 -10.96
N ALA A 27 -9.68 -8.28 -10.25
CA ALA A 27 -9.17 -6.95 -9.95
C ALA A 27 -7.91 -6.98 -9.08
N MET A 28 -7.89 -7.83 -8.03
CA MET A 28 -6.70 -7.99 -7.20
C MET A 28 -5.54 -8.63 -7.96
N ALA A 29 -5.79 -9.65 -8.78
CA ALA A 29 -4.75 -10.27 -9.60
C ALA A 29 -4.12 -9.23 -10.54
N LYS A 30 -4.93 -8.39 -11.18
CA LYS A 30 -4.46 -7.28 -12.02
C LYS A 30 -3.60 -6.28 -11.22
N ALA A 31 -4.05 -5.88 -10.03
CA ALA A 31 -3.29 -4.98 -9.16
C ALA A 31 -1.94 -5.59 -8.74
N MET A 32 -1.91 -6.89 -8.46
CA MET A 32 -0.71 -7.63 -8.08
C MET A 32 0.19 -8.04 -9.26
N GLY A 33 -0.21 -7.76 -10.50
CA GLY A 33 0.55 -8.12 -11.70
C GLY A 33 0.63 -9.63 -11.96
N MET A 34 -0.39 -10.40 -11.56
CA MET A 34 -0.46 -11.85 -11.75
C MET A 34 -1.75 -12.28 -12.46
N SER A 35 -1.81 -13.55 -12.90
CA SER A 35 -3.02 -14.11 -13.47
C SER A 35 -4.08 -14.37 -12.39
N LYS A 36 -5.37 -14.26 -12.73
CA LYS A 36 -6.47 -14.67 -11.84
C LYS A 36 -6.30 -16.10 -11.33
N LYS A 37 -5.87 -17.03 -12.21
CA LYS A 37 -5.62 -18.43 -11.85
C LYS A 37 -4.57 -18.53 -10.74
N THR A 38 -3.46 -17.81 -10.86
CA THR A 38 -2.39 -17.77 -9.84
C THR A 38 -2.93 -17.28 -8.51
N LEU A 39 -3.68 -16.18 -8.51
CA LEU A 39 -4.27 -15.63 -7.27
C LEU A 39 -5.22 -16.64 -6.61
N VAL A 40 -6.08 -17.29 -7.38
CA VAL A 40 -7.01 -18.32 -6.88
C VAL A 40 -6.25 -19.49 -6.23
N GLU A 41 -5.17 -19.95 -6.83
CA GLU A 41 -4.35 -21.03 -6.26
C GLU A 41 -3.64 -20.60 -4.97
N ILE A 42 -3.21 -19.34 -4.87
CA ILE A 42 -2.65 -18.76 -3.63
C ILE A 42 -3.72 -18.71 -2.53
N GLU A 43 -4.91 -18.21 -2.83
CA GLU A 43 -6.02 -18.14 -1.86
C GLU A 43 -6.47 -19.52 -1.38
N LYS A 44 -6.29 -20.56 -2.18
CA LYS A 44 -6.56 -21.97 -1.84
C LYS A 44 -5.41 -22.67 -1.12
N GLY A 45 -4.28 -21.97 -0.91
CA GLY A 45 -3.10 -22.55 -0.28
C GLY A 45 -2.34 -23.56 -1.16
N ARG A 46 -2.58 -23.56 -2.48
CA ARG A 46 -1.94 -24.47 -3.45
C ARG A 46 -0.74 -23.85 -4.16
N SER A 47 -0.56 -22.54 -4.00
CA SER A 47 0.57 -21.78 -4.54
C SER A 47 1.00 -20.73 -3.51
N SER A 48 2.13 -20.09 -3.75
CA SER A 48 2.69 -19.07 -2.86
C SER A 48 2.93 -17.77 -3.62
N LEU A 49 2.77 -16.65 -2.91
CA LEU A 49 3.22 -15.32 -3.38
C LEU A 49 4.73 -15.29 -3.65
N GLY A 50 5.49 -16.09 -2.90
CA GLY A 50 6.92 -15.91 -2.82
C GLY A 50 7.31 -14.59 -2.15
N TRP A 51 8.61 -14.38 -1.95
CA TRP A 51 9.11 -13.15 -1.30
C TRP A 51 8.68 -11.88 -2.02
N MET A 52 8.87 -11.80 -3.33
CA MET A 52 8.51 -10.61 -4.13
C MET A 52 7.01 -10.32 -4.11
N GLY A 53 6.16 -11.34 -4.20
CA GLY A 53 4.72 -11.19 -4.10
C GLY A 53 4.25 -10.74 -2.72
N ALA A 54 4.86 -11.25 -1.65
CA ALA A 54 4.57 -10.83 -0.29
C ALA A 54 4.96 -9.36 -0.03
N VAL A 55 6.11 -8.94 -0.53
CA VAL A 55 6.54 -7.52 -0.49
C VAL A 55 5.59 -6.63 -1.31
N ALA A 56 5.21 -7.07 -2.51
CA ALA A 56 4.26 -6.35 -3.36
C ALA A 56 2.89 -6.20 -2.69
N LEU A 57 2.38 -7.25 -2.03
CA LEU A 57 1.13 -7.18 -1.25
C LEU A 57 1.19 -6.05 -0.21
N CYS A 58 2.25 -6.00 0.57
CA CYS A 58 2.43 -4.97 1.60
C CYS A 58 2.57 -3.56 1.01
N ALA A 59 3.27 -3.42 -0.10
CA ALA A 59 3.49 -2.12 -0.75
C ALA A 59 2.20 -1.57 -1.39
N ILE A 60 1.48 -2.41 -2.13
CA ILE A 60 0.25 -2.03 -2.86
C ILE A 60 -0.89 -1.75 -1.87
N PHE A 61 -1.03 -2.57 -0.85
CA PHE A 61 -2.09 -2.48 0.15
C PHE A 61 -1.58 -1.91 1.49
N SER A 62 -0.70 -0.93 1.44
CA SER A 62 -0.06 -0.33 2.62
C SER A 62 -1.05 0.30 3.62
N GLY A 63 -2.26 0.64 3.19
CA GLY A 63 -3.35 1.12 4.06
C GLY A 63 -4.20 0.02 4.67
N SER A 64 -3.89 -1.27 4.45
CA SER A 64 -4.67 -2.38 4.97
C SER A 64 -4.59 -2.48 6.50
N ARG A 65 -5.75 -2.47 7.15
CA ARG A 65 -5.85 -2.73 8.60
C ARG A 65 -5.51 -4.18 8.96
N VAL A 66 -5.81 -5.11 8.05
CA VAL A 66 -5.43 -6.52 8.19
C VAL A 66 -3.92 -6.66 8.30
N LEU A 67 -3.18 -6.03 7.37
CA LEU A 67 -1.71 -6.07 7.36
C LEU A 67 -1.12 -5.28 8.53
N ALA A 68 -1.64 -4.09 8.82
CA ALA A 68 -1.17 -3.28 9.94
C ALA A 68 -1.35 -4.00 11.29
N GLY A 69 -2.48 -4.68 11.50
CA GLY A 69 -2.73 -5.46 12.71
C GLY A 69 -1.78 -6.66 12.88
N LEU A 70 -1.36 -7.28 11.76
CA LEU A 70 -0.43 -8.41 11.79
C LEU A 70 1.02 -7.96 11.99
N LEU A 71 1.41 -6.85 11.35
CA LEU A 71 2.81 -6.40 11.27
C LEU A 71 3.15 -5.33 12.32
N GLY A 72 2.18 -4.88 13.09
CA GLY A 72 2.38 -3.84 14.11
C GLY A 72 2.54 -2.43 13.54
N GLY A 73 2.01 -2.18 12.35
CA GLY A 73 2.09 -0.89 11.66
C GLY A 73 2.54 -1.02 10.20
N GLU A 74 3.37 -0.09 9.73
CA GLU A 74 3.88 -0.13 8.36
C GLU A 74 4.89 -1.26 8.15
N ALA A 75 4.69 -2.01 7.07
CA ALA A 75 5.50 -3.18 6.75
C ALA A 75 6.95 -2.86 6.32
N GLY A 76 7.22 -1.62 5.94
CA GLY A 76 8.48 -1.22 5.31
C GLY A 76 9.73 -1.56 6.13
N GLU A 77 9.74 -1.20 7.41
CA GLU A 77 10.88 -1.48 8.30
C GLU A 77 11.09 -2.99 8.53
N MET A 78 9.99 -3.74 8.70
CA MET A 78 10.06 -5.18 8.86
C MET A 78 10.59 -5.87 7.59
N ILE A 79 10.12 -5.43 6.42
CA ILE A 79 10.59 -5.94 5.13
C ILE A 79 12.09 -5.67 4.97
N GLN A 80 12.57 -4.47 5.31
CA GLN A 80 14.00 -4.14 5.27
C GLN A 80 14.80 -5.02 6.24
N ALA A 81 14.33 -5.20 7.46
CA ALA A 81 14.99 -6.06 8.44
C ALA A 81 15.12 -7.51 7.94
N LEU A 82 14.07 -8.05 7.31
CA LEU A 82 14.09 -9.38 6.72
C LEU A 82 14.97 -9.46 5.46
N ALA A 83 14.94 -8.42 4.62
CA ALA A 83 15.72 -8.36 3.39
C ALA A 83 17.22 -8.37 3.67
N PHE A 84 17.63 -7.68 4.73
CA PHE A 84 19.04 -7.45 5.08
C PHE A 84 19.51 -8.26 6.29
N SER A 85 18.80 -9.30 6.69
CA SER A 85 19.15 -10.12 7.87
C SER A 85 20.59 -10.64 7.84
N ASP A 86 21.11 -10.98 6.66
CA ASP A 86 22.44 -11.51 6.43
C ASP A 86 23.36 -10.55 5.65
N LEU A 87 22.95 -9.29 5.52
CA LEU A 87 23.62 -8.26 4.76
C LEU A 87 23.84 -7.01 5.62
N SER A 88 24.90 -6.28 5.36
CA SER A 88 25.20 -5.00 6.03
C SER A 88 25.16 -3.86 5.01
N PRO A 89 23.97 -3.42 4.57
CA PRO A 89 23.86 -2.36 3.60
C PRO A 89 24.23 -1.01 4.21
N ARG A 90 24.78 -0.12 3.40
CA ARG A 90 24.92 1.27 3.80
C ARG A 90 23.57 1.98 3.59
N TYR A 91 22.91 2.38 4.66
CA TYR A 91 21.67 3.15 4.60
C TYR A 91 21.96 4.58 4.17
N PRO A 92 21.41 5.04 3.03
CA PRO A 92 21.51 6.44 2.65
C PRO A 92 20.67 7.31 3.61
N ARG A 93 21.15 8.52 3.90
CA ARG A 93 20.32 9.50 4.63
C ARG A 93 19.19 9.95 3.75
N THR A 94 17.96 9.86 4.26
CA THR A 94 16.78 10.40 3.57
C THR A 94 16.69 11.90 3.79
N MET A 95 16.32 12.64 2.74
CA MET A 95 16.20 14.11 2.80
C MET A 95 14.85 14.60 3.35
N GLY A 96 14.03 13.70 3.92
CA GLY A 96 12.68 14.00 4.41
C GLY A 96 11.65 14.20 3.28
N GLY A 97 10.46 13.63 3.42
CA GLY A 97 9.46 13.57 2.35
C GLY A 97 8.83 14.92 1.93
N ARG A 98 9.09 16.00 2.66
CA ARG A 98 8.50 17.33 2.36
C ARG A 98 9.16 18.03 1.17
N VAL A 99 10.43 17.75 0.87
CA VAL A 99 11.21 18.38 -0.22
C VAL A 99 10.65 18.01 -1.60
N TRP A 100 10.02 16.86 -1.73
CA TRP A 100 9.54 16.33 -3.00
C TRP A 100 8.07 16.65 -3.31
N TRP A 101 7.36 17.30 -2.39
CA TRP A 101 5.94 17.54 -2.48
C TRP A 101 5.60 19.02 -2.40
N ARG A 102 4.83 19.50 -3.35
CA ARG A 102 4.22 20.83 -3.32
C ARG A 102 2.71 20.71 -3.10
N THR A 103 2.15 21.55 -2.26
CA THR A 103 0.70 21.63 -2.10
C THR A 103 0.09 22.32 -3.32
N VAL A 104 -0.86 21.67 -3.95
CA VAL A 104 -1.58 22.15 -5.14
C VAL A 104 -2.91 22.74 -4.74
N GLU A 105 -3.60 22.10 -3.80
CA GLU A 105 -4.94 22.48 -3.35
C GLU A 105 -5.13 22.09 -1.88
N ALA A 106 -5.92 22.87 -1.13
CA ALA A 106 -6.36 22.53 0.20
C ALA A 106 -7.86 22.81 0.32
N ARG A 107 -8.64 21.82 0.78
CA ARG A 107 -10.08 21.97 0.95
C ARG A 107 -10.64 21.00 2.00
N ALA A 108 -11.67 21.44 2.73
CA ALA A 108 -12.44 20.60 3.65
C ALA A 108 -11.59 19.71 4.60
N GLY A 109 -10.45 20.23 5.09
CA GLY A 109 -9.54 19.47 5.97
C GLY A 109 -8.55 18.55 5.26
N TYR A 110 -8.56 18.51 3.92
CA TYR A 110 -7.62 17.74 3.10
C TYR A 110 -6.61 18.65 2.40
N LYS A 111 -5.40 18.11 2.16
CA LYS A 111 -4.35 18.72 1.33
C LYS A 111 -4.08 17.83 0.12
N ILE A 112 -4.16 18.39 -1.09
CA ILE A 112 -3.70 17.72 -2.30
C ILE A 112 -2.27 18.19 -2.59
N GLN A 113 -1.36 17.24 -2.70
CA GLN A 113 0.04 17.49 -3.00
C GLN A 113 0.45 16.79 -4.29
N GLN A 114 1.33 17.42 -5.04
CA GLN A 114 1.97 16.83 -6.22
C GLN A 114 3.44 16.58 -5.94
N ASN A 115 3.93 15.38 -6.28
CA ASN A 115 5.35 15.11 -6.26
C ASN A 115 6.04 15.83 -7.43
N ILE A 116 7.12 16.55 -7.14
CA ILE A 116 7.80 17.38 -8.16
C ILE A 116 8.57 16.57 -9.20
N LEU A 117 8.92 15.31 -8.92
CA LEU A 117 9.64 14.44 -9.84
C LEU A 117 8.70 13.49 -10.58
N SER A 118 7.97 12.66 -9.86
CA SER A 118 7.07 11.66 -10.44
C SER A 118 5.77 12.23 -10.98
N GLN A 119 5.46 13.49 -10.64
CA GLN A 119 4.24 14.22 -11.05
C GLN A 119 2.92 13.59 -10.60
N HIS A 120 2.95 12.54 -9.76
CA HIS A 120 1.73 11.99 -9.20
C HIS A 120 1.22 12.85 -8.04
N TYR A 121 -0.07 12.70 -7.75
CA TYR A 121 -0.76 13.42 -6.69
C TYR A 121 -1.05 12.50 -5.52
N ARG A 122 -1.13 13.08 -4.33
CA ARG A 122 -1.67 12.45 -3.12
C ARG A 122 -2.59 13.42 -2.39
N ALA A 123 -3.59 12.88 -1.71
CA ALA A 123 -4.38 13.61 -0.73
C ALA A 123 -3.98 13.18 0.68
N LEU A 124 -3.82 14.16 1.55
CA LEU A 124 -3.56 13.99 2.97
C LEU A 124 -4.73 14.54 3.77
N ASP A 125 -5.05 13.91 4.89
CA ASP A 125 -6.00 14.41 5.88
C ASP A 125 -5.38 15.48 6.80
N SER A 126 -6.13 15.92 7.82
CA SER A 126 -5.68 16.93 8.79
C SER A 126 -4.50 16.48 9.66
N GLU A 127 -4.26 15.17 9.77
CA GLU A 127 -3.15 14.58 10.53
C GLU A 127 -1.96 14.19 9.65
N ASP A 128 -1.96 14.66 8.40
CA ASP A 128 -0.98 14.31 7.36
C ASP A 128 -1.01 12.83 6.94
N GLY A 129 -2.07 12.10 7.29
CA GLY A 129 -2.33 10.74 6.84
C GLY A 129 -2.67 10.69 5.35
N ARG A 130 -2.07 9.75 4.61
CA ARG A 130 -2.37 9.58 3.18
C ARG A 130 -3.73 8.91 2.97
N VAL A 131 -4.64 9.61 2.31
CA VAL A 131 -5.99 9.13 1.99
C VAL A 131 -6.05 8.42 0.65
N CYS A 132 -5.45 9.00 -0.39
CA CYS A 132 -5.38 8.40 -1.72
C CYS A 132 -4.21 8.94 -2.53
N SER A 133 -3.89 8.28 -3.64
CA SER A 133 -2.88 8.69 -4.61
C SER A 133 -3.33 8.36 -6.02
N SER A 134 -3.00 9.20 -6.99
CA SER A 134 -3.27 9.00 -8.42
C SER A 134 -2.33 9.85 -9.26
N PHE A 135 -2.17 9.49 -10.53
CA PHE A 135 -1.55 10.37 -11.53
C PHE A 135 -2.55 11.38 -12.12
N ASP A 136 -3.84 11.21 -11.85
CA ASP A 136 -4.91 12.09 -12.31
C ASP A 136 -5.46 12.93 -11.15
N LEU A 137 -5.35 14.25 -11.27
CA LEU A 137 -5.84 15.19 -10.27
C LEU A 137 -7.38 15.15 -10.13
N GLU A 138 -8.10 14.96 -11.23
CA GLU A 138 -9.56 14.89 -11.19
C GLU A 138 -10.04 13.63 -10.47
N GLU A 139 -9.31 12.53 -10.60
CA GLU A 139 -9.57 11.32 -9.82
C GLU A 139 -9.40 11.58 -8.31
N ILE A 140 -8.34 12.29 -7.90
CA ILE A 140 -8.15 12.68 -6.50
C ILE A 140 -9.33 13.53 -6.00
N ARG A 141 -9.74 14.54 -6.77
CA ARG A 141 -10.87 15.40 -6.42
C ARG A 141 -12.16 14.61 -6.26
N ARG A 142 -12.45 13.73 -7.20
CA ARG A 142 -13.63 12.86 -7.15
C ARG A 142 -13.64 11.98 -5.89
N ARG A 143 -12.51 11.38 -5.55
CA ARG A 143 -12.40 10.56 -4.33
C ARG A 143 -12.60 11.37 -3.05
N LEU A 144 -12.10 12.60 -3.00
CA LEU A 144 -12.35 13.50 -1.88
C LEU A 144 -13.84 13.91 -1.79
N ASP A 145 -14.49 14.17 -2.93
CA ASP A 145 -15.93 14.45 -2.97
C ASP A 145 -16.76 13.28 -2.43
N GLU A 146 -16.36 12.05 -2.70
CA GLU A 146 -17.01 10.84 -2.18
C GLU A 146 -16.85 10.76 -0.65
N LEU A 147 -15.63 10.96 -0.12
CA LEU A 147 -15.36 10.95 1.32
C LEU A 147 -16.08 12.07 2.08
N GLU A 148 -16.18 13.27 1.51
CA GLU A 148 -16.93 14.38 2.10
C GLU A 148 -18.42 14.07 2.23
N LYS A 149 -19.00 13.31 1.30
CA LYS A 149 -20.41 12.90 1.33
C LYS A 149 -20.67 11.77 2.33
N GLU A 150 -19.71 10.90 2.54
CA GLU A 150 -19.82 9.78 3.50
C GLU A 150 -19.69 10.25 4.96
N GLY A 151 -19.23 11.48 5.19
CA GLY A 151 -19.01 12.04 6.52
C GLY A 151 -17.73 11.51 7.19
N PRO A 152 -17.28 12.09 8.31
CA PRO A 152 -16.12 11.61 9.03
C PRO A 152 -16.40 10.21 9.59
N LEU A 153 -15.46 9.29 9.38
CA LEU A 153 -15.44 7.95 9.99
C LEU A 153 -15.34 8.03 11.51
#